data_54b90ea49cebf490c5dc4511b30fdeae
#
_entry.id   54b90ea49cebf490c5dc4511b30fdeae
#
_cell.length_a   1.000
_cell.length_b   1.000
_cell.length_c   1.000
_cell.angle_alpha   90.00
_cell.angle_beta   90.00
_cell.angle_gamma   90.00
#
_symmetry.space_group_name_H-M   'P 1'
#
loop_
_entity.id
_entity.type
_entity.pdbx_description
1 polymer ?
#
loop_
_entity_poly.entity_id
_entity_poly.type
_entity_poly.pdbx_seq_one_letter_code
_entity_poly.pdbx_strand_id
1 'polypeptide(L)'
;MKTFYFPDDQRLSFGSARQKAADNLVALRLLQMLEKSGLPATVEQQESLIRYTGWGDTTVYNQAAAELDGMLEKKELDALKASMLNAHYTSISIIRAIWQGVYQVFADDFPELRILDPSAGIGHFRSLEPTAWREKTHWLEVELEPLTAQILGHLHPNSERSTVFAGGFENAPVQREEFDLVISNVPFGNYPVVDEQVKDKGLKASIHDYFLCKAVEVTAPGGLVAIITSRYTLDKKDNHVRRWVARHADLLAAMRLPENAFKENAGTQVVTDVLFLRKREQVLAEDAPLPGWVNVIEMPLENKDGETHSVPVNTYFVAYPEHALGKPCLIRGMYMANEYTLKAEAGVVVADKLATVLQEALPKNLITNTAGNMRGELPILSEPTHVIPIPEKAHPRQCKQLEALRELYDLARALLESEIQAGGQAESLRDRLNEAYNRYLLYYGALTGKNTRKLLKGNPALPFLRALEVDTDTGMPRKAEIFSHSTVRAQWILPTAPSAKDALLLSLDLFGEIDLDFIYEATGLEKREVLEELKALLYKDPVSGTWQPANLYLSGNILEKIEVAKVAAADEPAFEENITALRDAMPKPLLPGEIRA
;
A
#
# COMPACT_ATOMS: atom_id res chain seq x y z
N MET A 1 -4.07 -6.67 32.76
CA MET A 1 -4.10 -7.90 31.93
C MET A 1 -2.90 -7.84 30.99
N LYS A 2 -2.24 -8.95 30.66
CA LYS A 2 -1.10 -8.96 29.74
C LYS A 2 -1.56 -9.41 28.36
N THR A 3 -1.03 -8.78 27.32
CA THR A 3 -1.17 -9.22 25.94
C THR A 3 -0.55 -10.61 25.78
N PHE A 4 -1.25 -11.50 25.08
CA PHE A 4 -0.72 -12.82 24.76
C PHE A 4 0.32 -12.72 23.64
N TYR A 5 1.44 -13.40 23.82
CA TYR A 5 2.48 -13.55 22.79
C TYR A 5 2.92 -15.01 22.70
N PHE A 6 3.09 -15.48 21.48
CA PHE A 6 3.69 -16.81 21.26
C PHE A 6 5.16 -16.82 21.72
N PRO A 7 5.63 -17.89 22.36
CA PRO A 7 7.05 -18.15 22.50
C PRO A 7 7.75 -18.21 21.13
N ASP A 8 8.99 -17.73 21.07
CA ASP A 8 9.73 -17.58 19.80
C ASP A 8 9.99 -18.93 19.10
N ASP A 9 10.10 -20.01 19.87
CA ASP A 9 10.39 -21.39 19.41
C ASP A 9 9.11 -22.25 19.23
N GLN A 10 7.94 -21.76 19.63
CA GLN A 10 6.72 -22.56 19.60
C GLN A 10 6.24 -22.79 18.17
N ARG A 11 6.11 -24.08 17.78
CA ARG A 11 5.41 -24.53 16.58
C ARG A 11 4.02 -24.96 16.99
N LEU A 12 3.01 -24.14 16.71
CA LEU A 12 1.61 -24.51 16.93
C LEU A 12 1.09 -25.20 15.66
N SER A 13 0.55 -26.40 15.83
CA SER A 13 -0.25 -27.10 14.83
C SER A 13 -1.70 -27.15 15.32
N PHE A 14 -2.62 -26.77 14.44
CA PHE A 14 -4.04 -26.78 14.75
C PHE A 14 -4.71 -28.15 14.53
N GLY A 15 -3.98 -29.12 14.03
CA GLY A 15 -4.45 -30.50 13.88
C GLY A 15 -5.52 -30.72 12.81
N SER A 16 -6.31 -31.80 12.97
CA SER A 16 -7.39 -32.17 12.04
C SER A 16 -8.62 -31.25 12.17
N ALA A 17 -9.54 -31.30 11.19
CA ALA A 17 -10.80 -30.55 11.24
C ALA A 17 -11.59 -30.84 12.53
N ARG A 18 -11.56 -32.11 13.02
CA ARG A 18 -12.19 -32.50 14.29
C ARG A 18 -11.53 -31.82 15.48
N GLN A 19 -10.19 -31.73 15.49
CA GLN A 19 -9.46 -31.03 16.56
C GLN A 19 -9.76 -29.54 16.55
N LYS A 20 -9.73 -28.91 15.38
CA LYS A 20 -10.08 -27.47 15.21
C LYS A 20 -11.49 -27.18 15.70
N ALA A 21 -12.48 -28.03 15.35
CA ALA A 21 -13.86 -27.89 15.82
C ALA A 21 -13.94 -27.98 17.36
N ALA A 22 -13.23 -28.95 17.95
CA ALA A 22 -13.18 -29.08 19.40
C ALA A 22 -12.51 -27.88 20.09
N ASP A 23 -11.37 -27.41 19.58
CA ASP A 23 -10.67 -26.23 20.09
C ASP A 23 -11.55 -24.97 19.98
N ASN A 24 -12.24 -24.77 18.85
CA ASN A 24 -13.18 -23.66 18.65
C ASN A 24 -14.35 -23.69 19.65
N LEU A 25 -14.95 -24.88 19.91
CA LEU A 25 -16.01 -25.03 20.89
C LEU A 25 -15.51 -24.77 22.32
N VAL A 26 -14.29 -25.20 22.65
CA VAL A 26 -13.66 -24.89 23.94
C VAL A 26 -13.47 -23.37 24.08
N ALA A 27 -12.97 -22.71 23.06
CA ALA A 27 -12.78 -21.25 23.06
C ALA A 27 -14.11 -20.51 23.27
N LEU A 28 -15.19 -20.88 22.57
CA LEU A 28 -16.50 -20.25 22.73
C LEU A 28 -17.11 -20.49 24.12
N ARG A 29 -17.01 -21.70 24.69
CA ARG A 29 -17.46 -21.98 26.05
C ARG A 29 -16.68 -21.15 27.08
N LEU A 30 -15.39 -21.07 26.88
CA LEU A 30 -14.52 -20.27 27.74
C LEU A 30 -14.88 -18.78 27.62
N LEU A 31 -15.10 -18.27 26.40
CA LEU A 31 -15.55 -16.90 26.17
C LEU A 31 -16.86 -16.60 26.95
N GLN A 32 -17.89 -17.47 26.81
CA GLN A 32 -19.15 -17.29 27.53
C GLN A 32 -18.97 -17.29 29.06
N MET A 33 -18.02 -18.05 29.58
CA MET A 33 -17.68 -18.05 31.00
C MET A 33 -17.00 -16.75 31.42
N LEU A 34 -16.05 -16.26 30.62
CA LEU A 34 -15.35 -15.01 30.88
C LEU A 34 -16.29 -13.80 30.82
N GLU A 35 -17.16 -13.72 29.83
CA GLU A 35 -18.17 -12.66 29.70
C GLU A 35 -19.15 -12.65 30.91
N LYS A 36 -19.61 -13.83 31.35
CA LYS A 36 -20.49 -13.92 32.53
C LYS A 36 -19.79 -13.52 33.83
N SER A 37 -18.50 -13.81 33.97
CA SER A 37 -17.75 -13.50 35.18
C SER A 37 -17.26 -12.06 35.22
N GLY A 38 -17.13 -11.41 34.07
CA GLY A 38 -16.48 -10.09 33.90
C GLY A 38 -15.00 -10.10 34.28
N LEU A 39 -14.39 -11.28 34.44
CA LEU A 39 -12.99 -11.42 34.81
C LEU A 39 -12.09 -11.52 33.57
N PRO A 40 -10.88 -10.99 33.66
CA PRO A 40 -9.90 -11.16 32.60
C PRO A 40 -9.45 -12.61 32.46
N ALA A 41 -9.11 -13.01 31.23
CA ALA A 41 -8.55 -14.33 30.98
C ALA A 41 -7.19 -14.53 31.66
N THR A 42 -6.96 -15.68 32.28
CA THR A 42 -5.64 -16.09 32.76
C THR A 42 -4.76 -16.52 31.59
N VAL A 43 -3.45 -16.71 31.81
CA VAL A 43 -2.50 -17.15 30.79
C VAL A 43 -2.93 -18.48 30.17
N GLU A 44 -3.34 -19.47 30.99
CA GLU A 44 -3.79 -20.77 30.53
C GLU A 44 -5.10 -20.66 29.71
N GLN A 45 -5.96 -19.72 30.07
CA GLN A 45 -7.17 -19.43 29.31
C GLN A 45 -6.84 -18.75 27.98
N GLN A 46 -5.88 -17.83 27.95
CA GLN A 46 -5.39 -17.23 26.70
C GLN A 46 -4.76 -18.29 25.77
N GLU A 47 -4.00 -19.25 26.31
CA GLU A 47 -3.48 -20.41 25.55
C GLU A 47 -4.59 -21.27 24.94
N SER A 48 -5.75 -21.35 25.59
CA SER A 48 -6.92 -22.04 25.04
C SER A 48 -7.62 -21.19 23.97
N LEU A 49 -7.78 -19.88 24.18
CA LEU A 49 -8.43 -18.96 23.26
C LEU A 49 -7.64 -18.80 21.94
N ILE A 50 -6.31 -18.76 22.01
CA ILE A 50 -5.45 -18.57 20.82
C ILE A 50 -5.51 -19.76 19.83
N ARG A 51 -6.09 -20.89 20.25
CA ARG A 51 -6.32 -22.07 19.41
C ARG A 51 -7.58 -21.95 18.53
N TYR A 52 -8.38 -20.92 18.73
CA TYR A 52 -9.54 -20.66 17.89
C TYR A 52 -9.12 -20.40 16.44
N THR A 53 -9.69 -21.13 15.49
CA THR A 53 -9.38 -21.03 14.06
C THR A 53 -10.54 -20.52 13.22
N GLY A 54 -11.63 -20.12 13.86
CA GLY A 54 -12.85 -19.71 13.15
C GLY A 54 -13.56 -20.86 12.43
N TRP A 55 -14.51 -20.50 11.58
CA TRP A 55 -15.43 -21.44 10.92
C TRP A 55 -15.38 -21.38 9.39
N GLY A 56 -14.33 -20.79 8.82
CA GLY A 56 -14.15 -20.65 7.36
C GLY A 56 -14.02 -22.00 6.63
N ASP A 57 -13.53 -23.04 7.31
CA ASP A 57 -13.54 -24.41 6.80
C ASP A 57 -14.90 -25.06 7.08
N THR A 58 -15.67 -25.31 6.03
CA THR A 58 -16.99 -25.97 6.14
C THR A 58 -16.93 -27.35 6.81
N THR A 59 -15.79 -28.05 6.70
CA THR A 59 -15.59 -29.35 7.37
C THR A 59 -15.50 -29.15 8.87
N VAL A 60 -14.82 -28.11 9.34
CA VAL A 60 -14.73 -27.74 10.76
C VAL A 60 -16.09 -27.31 11.28
N TYR A 61 -16.82 -26.45 10.54
CA TYR A 61 -18.18 -26.03 10.92
C TYR A 61 -19.14 -27.22 11.06
N ASN A 62 -19.18 -28.13 10.09
CA ASN A 62 -20.08 -29.29 10.08
C ASN A 62 -19.83 -30.23 11.26
N GLN A 63 -18.60 -30.31 11.78
CA GLN A 63 -18.29 -31.11 12.98
C GLN A 63 -18.92 -30.54 14.27
N ALA A 64 -19.20 -29.23 14.30
CA ALA A 64 -19.67 -28.53 15.49
C ALA A 64 -21.10 -27.97 15.35
N ALA A 65 -21.74 -28.06 14.19
CA ALA A 65 -22.98 -27.36 13.86
C ALA A 65 -24.12 -27.60 14.90
N ALA A 66 -24.32 -28.84 15.33
CA ALA A 66 -25.37 -29.17 16.32
C ALA A 66 -25.09 -28.57 17.71
N GLU A 67 -23.80 -28.45 18.10
CA GLU A 67 -23.41 -27.82 19.37
C GLU A 67 -23.51 -26.30 19.31
N LEU A 68 -23.15 -25.70 18.16
CA LEU A 68 -23.29 -24.28 17.93
C LEU A 68 -24.75 -23.81 17.97
N ASP A 69 -25.68 -24.57 17.34
CA ASP A 69 -27.11 -24.28 17.39
C ASP A 69 -27.68 -24.31 18.81
N GLY A 70 -27.09 -25.14 19.71
CA GLY A 70 -27.48 -25.22 21.13
C GLY A 70 -26.78 -24.21 22.03
N MET A 71 -25.66 -23.61 21.57
CA MET A 71 -24.78 -22.75 22.38
C MET A 71 -24.98 -21.28 22.10
N LEU A 72 -25.21 -20.91 20.84
CA LEU A 72 -25.26 -19.51 20.39
C LEU A 72 -26.68 -19.03 20.17
N GLU A 73 -26.92 -17.74 20.41
CA GLU A 73 -28.16 -17.12 20.00
C GLU A 73 -28.23 -17.02 18.46
N LYS A 74 -29.44 -16.94 17.91
CA LYS A 74 -29.66 -16.88 16.47
C LYS A 74 -28.84 -15.75 15.81
N LYS A 75 -28.76 -14.57 16.44
CA LYS A 75 -28.00 -13.41 15.92
C LYS A 75 -26.51 -13.70 15.85
N GLU A 76 -25.95 -14.36 16.86
CA GLU A 76 -24.54 -14.76 16.91
C GLU A 76 -24.23 -15.80 15.85
N LEU A 77 -25.12 -16.80 15.72
CA LEU A 77 -24.98 -17.86 14.72
C LEU A 77 -25.07 -17.31 13.28
N ASP A 78 -25.96 -16.34 13.03
CA ASP A 78 -26.09 -15.68 11.73
C ASP A 78 -24.83 -14.84 11.41
N ALA A 79 -24.27 -14.11 12.39
CA ALA A 79 -23.02 -13.34 12.23
C ALA A 79 -21.83 -14.28 11.96
N LEU A 80 -21.72 -15.37 12.72
CA LEU A 80 -20.71 -16.39 12.52
C LEU A 80 -20.79 -17.00 11.12
N LYS A 81 -21.99 -17.37 10.64
CA LYS A 81 -22.20 -17.91 9.28
C LYS A 81 -21.81 -16.89 8.20
N ALA A 82 -22.12 -15.62 8.40
CA ALA A 82 -21.75 -14.55 7.47
C ALA A 82 -20.22 -14.38 7.38
N SER A 83 -19.48 -14.60 8.48
CA SER A 83 -18.03 -14.49 8.51
C SER A 83 -17.28 -15.67 7.85
N MET A 84 -17.95 -16.81 7.66
CA MET A 84 -17.31 -18.05 7.14
C MET A 84 -16.58 -17.83 5.80
N LEU A 85 -17.08 -16.95 4.95
CA LEU A 85 -16.46 -16.67 3.65
C LEU A 85 -15.11 -15.94 3.77
N ASN A 86 -14.86 -15.28 4.89
CA ASN A 86 -13.71 -14.42 5.09
C ASN A 86 -12.77 -14.90 6.22
N ALA A 87 -13.15 -15.93 6.97
CA ALA A 87 -12.39 -16.43 8.11
C ALA A 87 -11.25 -17.36 7.67
N HIS A 88 -10.21 -16.79 7.06
CA HIS A 88 -9.03 -17.51 6.58
C HIS A 88 -7.81 -17.18 7.44
N TYR A 89 -7.52 -18.02 8.42
CA TYR A 89 -6.39 -17.83 9.32
C TYR A 89 -5.07 -18.22 8.65
N THR A 90 -4.09 -17.31 8.73
CA THR A 90 -2.74 -17.52 8.21
C THR A 90 -1.94 -18.45 9.11
N SER A 91 -1.10 -19.31 8.54
CA SER A 91 -0.22 -20.16 9.35
C SER A 91 0.81 -19.31 10.10
N ILE A 92 1.13 -19.73 11.33
CA ILE A 92 2.11 -19.06 12.20
C ILE A 92 3.47 -18.92 11.52
N SER A 93 3.88 -19.94 10.77
CA SER A 93 5.16 -19.94 10.05
C SER A 93 5.21 -18.88 8.94
N ILE A 94 4.11 -18.66 8.21
CA ILE A 94 4.02 -17.60 7.20
C ILE A 94 4.03 -16.23 7.87
N ILE A 95 3.29 -16.03 8.97
CA ILE A 95 3.31 -14.76 9.71
C ILE A 95 4.71 -14.44 10.22
N ARG A 96 5.44 -15.43 10.74
CA ARG A 96 6.84 -15.25 11.17
C ARG A 96 7.76 -14.83 10.01
N ALA A 97 7.59 -15.45 8.84
CA ALA A 97 8.36 -15.06 7.65
C ALA A 97 8.05 -13.61 7.22
N ILE A 98 6.78 -13.19 7.28
CA ILE A 98 6.39 -11.80 7.02
C ILE A 98 7.01 -10.86 8.06
N TRP A 99 6.98 -11.19 9.35
CA TRP A 99 7.61 -10.39 10.39
C TRP A 99 9.13 -10.27 10.22
N GLN A 100 9.81 -11.33 9.76
CA GLN A 100 11.24 -11.25 9.42
C GLN A 100 11.50 -10.22 8.31
N GLY A 101 10.64 -10.22 7.27
CA GLY A 101 10.70 -9.22 6.20
C GLY A 101 10.42 -7.80 6.72
N VAL A 102 9.40 -7.61 7.54
CA VAL A 102 9.08 -6.32 8.17
C VAL A 102 10.25 -5.85 9.03
N TYR A 103 10.79 -6.73 9.89
CA TYR A 103 11.92 -6.41 10.76
C TYR A 103 13.16 -5.98 9.98
N GLN A 104 13.41 -6.61 8.82
CA GLN A 104 14.54 -6.24 7.95
C GLN A 104 14.41 -4.84 7.35
N VAL A 105 13.17 -4.41 7.02
CA VAL A 105 12.91 -3.10 6.41
C VAL A 105 13.07 -1.97 7.41
N PHE A 106 12.72 -2.19 8.67
CA PHE A 106 12.90 -1.19 9.72
C PHE A 106 14.33 -1.20 10.27
N ALA A 107 14.87 -0.02 10.60
CA ALA A 107 16.10 0.08 11.37
C ALA A 107 15.87 -0.32 12.84
N ASP A 108 16.90 -0.80 13.51
CA ASP A 108 16.81 -1.24 14.92
C ASP A 108 16.47 -0.11 15.91
N ASP A 109 16.77 1.14 15.54
CA ASP A 109 16.60 2.30 16.40
C ASP A 109 15.38 3.13 15.99
N PHE A 110 14.19 2.69 16.42
CA PHE A 110 12.97 3.49 16.34
C PHE A 110 12.41 3.75 17.76
N PRO A 111 11.88 4.95 18.05
CA PRO A 111 11.38 5.28 19.39
C PRO A 111 10.07 4.55 19.72
N GLU A 112 9.06 4.69 18.90
CA GLU A 112 7.75 4.05 19.00
C GLU A 112 7.13 3.90 17.61
N LEU A 113 6.30 2.86 17.40
CA LEU A 113 5.56 2.62 16.15
C LEU A 113 4.07 2.49 16.44
N ARG A 114 3.25 3.06 15.56
CA ARG A 114 1.81 2.81 15.49
C ARG A 114 1.54 1.75 14.44
N ILE A 115 0.92 0.66 14.86
CA ILE A 115 0.65 -0.49 13.99
C ILE A 115 -0.85 -0.72 13.91
N LEU A 116 -1.34 -0.96 12.70
CA LEU A 116 -2.73 -1.30 12.42
C LEU A 116 -2.80 -2.72 11.83
N ASP A 117 -3.69 -3.55 12.41
CA ASP A 117 -4.22 -4.74 11.74
C ASP A 117 -5.72 -4.52 11.46
N PRO A 118 -6.10 -4.20 10.19
CA PRO A 118 -7.48 -3.88 9.86
C PRO A 118 -8.42 -5.09 9.73
N SER A 119 -7.91 -6.32 9.87
CA SER A 119 -8.67 -7.59 9.83
C SER A 119 -7.99 -8.62 10.73
N ALA A 120 -7.96 -8.30 12.04
CA ALA A 120 -7.07 -8.95 12.99
C ALA A 120 -7.40 -10.41 13.30
N GLY A 121 -8.65 -10.84 13.09
CA GLY A 121 -9.10 -12.14 13.60
C GLY A 121 -8.91 -12.21 15.11
N ILE A 122 -8.20 -13.21 15.58
CA ILE A 122 -7.84 -13.30 17.01
C ILE A 122 -6.44 -12.75 17.32
N GLY A 123 -5.85 -11.94 16.41
CA GLY A 123 -4.61 -11.20 16.66
C GLY A 123 -3.32 -12.01 16.47
N HIS A 124 -3.28 -12.96 15.55
CA HIS A 124 -2.07 -13.75 15.32
C HIS A 124 -0.87 -12.92 14.89
N PHE A 125 -1.06 -11.84 14.10
CA PHE A 125 0.06 -10.96 13.72
C PHE A 125 0.69 -10.31 14.94
N ARG A 126 -0.10 -9.72 15.84
CA ARG A 126 0.41 -9.13 17.06
C ARG A 126 0.96 -10.16 18.03
N SER A 127 0.30 -11.31 18.19
CA SER A 127 0.78 -12.39 19.06
C SER A 127 2.16 -12.92 18.65
N LEU A 128 2.59 -12.69 17.40
CA LEU A 128 3.89 -13.08 16.84
C LEU A 128 4.84 -11.89 16.64
N GLU A 129 4.50 -10.73 17.18
CA GLU A 129 5.35 -9.54 17.13
C GLU A 129 6.75 -9.82 17.71
N PRO A 130 7.83 -9.37 17.04
CA PRO A 130 9.20 -9.53 17.53
C PRO A 130 9.37 -9.02 18.97
N THR A 131 10.02 -9.81 19.82
CA THR A 131 10.17 -9.47 21.25
C THR A 131 10.81 -8.11 21.46
N ALA A 132 11.76 -7.71 20.60
CA ALA A 132 12.43 -6.40 20.66
C ALA A 132 11.48 -5.20 20.41
N TRP A 133 10.27 -5.43 19.86
CA TRP A 133 9.33 -4.37 19.49
C TRP A 133 8.23 -4.13 20.54
N ARG A 134 7.85 -5.16 21.29
CA ARG A 134 6.65 -5.22 22.16
C ARG A 134 6.48 -4.04 23.11
N GLU A 135 7.58 -3.45 23.59
CA GLU A 135 7.55 -2.29 24.49
C GLU A 135 7.54 -0.94 23.74
N LYS A 136 7.65 -0.97 22.40
CA LYS A 136 7.77 0.23 21.55
C LYS A 136 6.61 0.40 20.59
N THR A 137 5.60 -0.46 20.62
CA THR A 137 4.51 -0.47 19.64
C THR A 137 3.17 -0.14 20.26
N HIS A 138 2.37 0.61 19.48
CA HIS A 138 0.97 0.93 19.77
C HIS A 138 0.11 0.27 18.70
N TRP A 139 -0.83 -0.57 19.12
CA TRP A 139 -1.65 -1.34 18.20
C TRP A 139 -3.10 -0.87 18.17
N LEU A 140 -3.65 -0.78 16.96
CA LEU A 140 -5.07 -0.81 16.69
C LEU A 140 -5.38 -2.09 15.93
N GLU A 141 -6.24 -2.93 16.47
CA GLU A 141 -6.69 -4.19 15.88
C GLU A 141 -8.19 -4.10 15.61
N VAL A 142 -8.59 -4.31 14.37
CA VAL A 142 -9.98 -4.19 13.93
C VAL A 142 -10.49 -5.58 13.57
N GLU A 143 -11.63 -5.98 14.15
CA GLU A 143 -12.28 -7.26 13.85
C GLU A 143 -13.79 -7.09 13.73
N LEU A 144 -14.32 -7.55 12.61
CA LEU A 144 -15.74 -7.39 12.26
C LEU A 144 -16.65 -8.36 13.01
N GLU A 145 -16.23 -9.65 13.14
CA GLU A 145 -17.05 -10.70 13.70
C GLU A 145 -17.07 -10.58 15.23
N PRO A 146 -18.24 -10.40 15.88
CA PRO A 146 -18.32 -10.04 17.28
C PRO A 146 -17.68 -11.06 18.25
N LEU A 147 -17.87 -12.37 18.04
CA LEU A 147 -17.29 -13.39 18.93
C LEU A 147 -15.76 -13.45 18.78
N THR A 148 -15.27 -13.33 17.56
CA THR A 148 -13.83 -13.24 17.27
C THR A 148 -13.22 -11.98 17.90
N ALA A 149 -13.92 -10.83 17.82
CA ALA A 149 -13.48 -9.59 18.44
C ALA A 149 -13.43 -9.67 19.97
N GLN A 150 -14.37 -10.39 20.60
CA GLN A 150 -14.35 -10.63 22.04
C GLN A 150 -13.17 -11.54 22.45
N ILE A 151 -12.90 -12.61 21.69
CA ILE A 151 -11.71 -13.47 21.89
C ILE A 151 -10.45 -12.63 21.77
N LEU A 152 -10.35 -11.80 20.72
CA LEU A 152 -9.25 -10.87 20.52
C LEU A 152 -9.05 -9.94 21.73
N GLY A 153 -10.13 -9.38 22.27
CA GLY A 153 -10.09 -8.52 23.45
C GLY A 153 -9.56 -9.23 24.72
N HIS A 154 -9.77 -10.53 24.86
CA HIS A 154 -9.18 -11.32 25.96
C HIS A 154 -7.71 -11.69 25.72
N LEU A 155 -7.28 -11.80 24.44
CA LEU A 155 -5.89 -12.04 24.06
C LEU A 155 -5.07 -10.76 24.09
N HIS A 156 -5.65 -9.65 23.60
CA HIS A 156 -5.02 -8.34 23.49
C HIS A 156 -5.88 -7.27 24.19
N PRO A 157 -5.88 -7.23 25.51
CA PRO A 157 -6.73 -6.30 26.25
C PRO A 157 -6.38 -4.85 25.96
N ASN A 158 -7.42 -4.01 25.95
CA ASN A 158 -7.26 -2.57 25.79
C ASN A 158 -6.35 -1.98 26.87
N SER A 159 -5.44 -1.12 26.49
CA SER A 159 -4.47 -0.43 27.33
C SER A 159 -4.02 0.85 26.64
N GLU A 160 -3.07 1.58 27.23
CA GLU A 160 -2.47 2.75 26.59
C GLU A 160 -1.80 2.43 25.24
N ARG A 161 -1.36 1.16 25.02
CA ARG A 161 -0.67 0.70 23.82
C ARG A 161 -1.48 -0.30 23.00
N SER A 162 -2.73 -0.50 23.31
CA SER A 162 -3.56 -1.55 22.73
C SER A 162 -5.00 -1.11 22.63
N THR A 163 -5.54 -1.11 21.42
CA THR A 163 -6.95 -0.86 21.17
C THR A 163 -7.50 -1.96 20.27
N VAL A 164 -8.54 -2.65 20.71
CA VAL A 164 -9.34 -3.56 19.91
C VAL A 164 -10.65 -2.88 19.56
N PHE A 165 -10.93 -2.75 18.27
CA PHE A 165 -12.17 -2.19 17.72
C PHE A 165 -13.02 -3.31 17.12
N ALA A 166 -14.19 -3.57 17.75
CA ALA A 166 -15.16 -4.53 17.26
C ALA A 166 -16.08 -3.86 16.22
N GLY A 167 -15.79 -4.06 14.94
CA GLY A 167 -16.53 -3.47 13.83
C GLY A 167 -15.77 -3.54 12.52
N GLY A 168 -16.39 -3.06 11.43
CA GLY A 168 -15.76 -3.05 10.12
C GLY A 168 -14.70 -1.95 9.98
N PHE A 169 -13.72 -2.17 9.11
CA PHE A 169 -12.64 -1.20 8.86
C PHE A 169 -13.16 0.14 8.33
N GLU A 170 -14.32 0.15 7.63
CA GLU A 170 -14.98 1.38 7.17
C GLU A 170 -15.43 2.28 8.33
N ASN A 171 -15.67 1.72 9.52
CA ASN A 171 -16.11 2.42 10.72
C ASN A 171 -15.02 2.55 11.79
N ALA A 172 -13.83 2.01 11.54
CA ALA A 172 -12.72 2.07 12.49
C ALA A 172 -12.27 3.52 12.74
N PRO A 173 -11.86 3.87 13.97
CA PRO A 173 -11.43 5.21 14.34
C PRO A 173 -10.00 5.47 13.86
N VAL A 174 -9.79 5.48 12.54
CA VAL A 174 -8.51 5.69 11.88
C VAL A 174 -8.48 7.03 11.14
N GLN A 175 -7.32 7.67 11.15
CA GLN A 175 -7.06 8.89 10.40
C GLN A 175 -6.14 8.59 9.22
N ARG A 176 -6.10 9.50 8.25
CA ARG A 176 -5.11 9.44 7.16
C ARG A 176 -3.72 9.60 7.74
N GLU A 177 -2.77 8.85 7.16
CA GLU A 177 -1.34 8.98 7.48
C GLU A 177 -1.01 8.81 8.98
N GLU A 178 -1.76 7.96 9.67
CA GLU A 178 -1.64 7.76 11.13
C GLU A 178 -0.63 6.66 11.52
N PHE A 179 -0.51 5.60 10.72
CA PHE A 179 0.20 4.38 11.10
C PHE A 179 1.55 4.23 10.41
N ASP A 180 2.57 3.85 11.17
CA ASP A 180 3.91 3.57 10.65
C ASP A 180 3.97 2.21 9.94
N LEU A 181 3.13 1.26 10.38
CA LEU A 181 2.99 -0.08 9.79
C LEU A 181 1.51 -0.48 9.73
N VAL A 182 1.06 -0.93 8.57
CA VAL A 182 -0.18 -1.69 8.42
C VAL A 182 0.18 -3.11 8.04
N ILE A 183 -0.21 -4.09 8.87
CA ILE A 183 0.10 -5.50 8.67
C ILE A 183 -1.15 -6.34 8.85
N SER A 184 -1.52 -7.16 7.85
CA SER A 184 -2.77 -7.92 7.88
C SER A 184 -2.82 -9.04 6.83
N ASN A 185 -3.71 -10.00 7.06
CA ASN A 185 -4.31 -10.82 6.03
C ASN A 185 -5.73 -10.27 5.75
N VAL A 186 -5.88 -9.51 4.66
CA VAL A 186 -7.15 -8.84 4.37
C VAL A 186 -8.21 -9.82 3.85
N PRO A 187 -9.51 -9.56 4.04
CA PRO A 187 -10.57 -10.44 3.53
C PRO A 187 -10.55 -10.46 1.99
N PHE A 188 -10.88 -11.62 1.41
CA PHE A 188 -10.94 -11.82 -0.04
C PHE A 188 -12.38 -11.90 -0.52
N GLY A 189 -12.69 -11.23 -1.62
CA GLY A 189 -14.02 -11.30 -2.20
C GLY A 189 -14.24 -10.29 -3.31
N ASN A 190 -15.18 -10.61 -4.19
CA ASN A 190 -15.58 -9.72 -5.28
C ASN A 190 -16.93 -9.08 -4.96
N TYR A 191 -16.98 -8.36 -3.84
CA TYR A 191 -18.14 -7.57 -3.44
C TYR A 191 -17.68 -6.20 -2.92
N PRO A 192 -18.51 -5.16 -3.14
CA PRO A 192 -18.16 -3.80 -2.77
C PRO A 192 -18.28 -3.56 -1.27
N VAL A 193 -17.50 -2.59 -0.77
CA VAL A 193 -17.61 -2.07 0.60
C VAL A 193 -18.31 -0.73 0.57
N VAL A 194 -19.21 -0.50 1.52
CA VAL A 194 -19.88 0.79 1.70
C VAL A 194 -19.04 1.63 2.66
N ASP A 195 -18.26 2.55 2.11
CA ASP A 195 -17.50 3.56 2.85
C ASP A 195 -17.74 4.91 2.20
N GLU A 196 -18.35 5.83 2.94
CA GLU A 196 -18.70 7.17 2.44
C GLU A 196 -17.49 8.10 2.30
N GLN A 197 -16.40 7.80 3.01
CA GLN A 197 -15.15 8.56 2.93
C GLN A 197 -14.42 8.28 1.62
N VAL A 198 -14.51 7.07 1.08
CA VAL A 198 -13.92 6.68 -0.20
C VAL A 198 -14.85 7.08 -1.35
N LYS A 199 -14.53 8.17 -2.05
CA LYS A 199 -15.33 8.70 -3.16
C LYS A 199 -15.21 7.89 -4.45
N ASP A 200 -14.02 7.39 -4.74
CA ASP A 200 -13.77 6.57 -5.93
C ASP A 200 -14.37 5.16 -5.76
N LYS A 201 -15.41 4.90 -6.56
CA LYS A 201 -16.12 3.60 -6.53
C LYS A 201 -15.24 2.44 -7.01
N GLY A 202 -14.26 2.71 -7.88
CA GLY A 202 -13.33 1.70 -8.40
C GLY A 202 -12.42 1.13 -7.31
N LEU A 203 -12.05 1.94 -6.32
CA LEU A 203 -11.18 1.53 -5.21
C LEU A 203 -11.90 0.64 -4.18
N LYS A 204 -13.22 0.63 -4.15
CA LYS A 204 -14.05 -0.16 -3.23
C LYS A 204 -14.97 -1.16 -3.93
N ALA A 205 -14.68 -1.49 -5.18
CA ALA A 205 -15.48 -2.43 -5.96
C ALA A 205 -15.29 -3.88 -5.51
N SER A 206 -14.12 -4.24 -4.96
CA SER A 206 -13.86 -5.51 -4.30
C SER A 206 -13.26 -5.27 -2.91
N ILE A 207 -13.60 -6.14 -1.95
CA ILE A 207 -13.22 -5.94 -0.54
C ILE A 207 -11.68 -5.91 -0.38
N HIS A 208 -10.94 -6.81 -1.04
CA HIS A 208 -9.48 -6.86 -0.92
C HIS A 208 -8.81 -5.60 -1.50
N ASP A 209 -9.34 -5.02 -2.57
CA ASP A 209 -8.83 -3.77 -3.13
C ASP A 209 -9.13 -2.58 -2.22
N TYR A 210 -10.33 -2.54 -1.62
CA TYR A 210 -10.69 -1.53 -0.63
C TYR A 210 -9.73 -1.55 0.56
N PHE A 211 -9.48 -2.73 1.13
CA PHE A 211 -8.55 -2.87 2.26
C PHE A 211 -7.14 -2.41 1.89
N LEU A 212 -6.64 -2.78 0.71
CA LEU A 212 -5.34 -2.33 0.22
C LEU A 212 -5.28 -0.80 0.09
N CYS A 213 -6.26 -0.19 -0.58
CA CYS A 213 -6.26 1.26 -0.80
C CYS A 213 -6.38 2.02 0.53
N LYS A 214 -7.28 1.61 1.42
CA LYS A 214 -7.43 2.24 2.73
C LYS A 214 -6.20 2.02 3.62
N ALA A 215 -5.57 0.84 3.58
CA ALA A 215 -4.30 0.58 4.26
C ALA A 215 -3.21 1.56 3.80
N VAL A 216 -3.05 1.76 2.49
CA VAL A 216 -2.12 2.76 1.95
C VAL A 216 -2.50 4.18 2.37
N GLU A 217 -3.80 4.53 2.43
CA GLU A 217 -4.26 5.86 2.82
C GLU A 217 -3.95 6.19 4.28
N VAL A 218 -4.18 5.25 5.20
CA VAL A 218 -3.95 5.45 6.64
C VAL A 218 -2.50 5.27 7.08
N THR A 219 -1.64 4.74 6.21
CA THR A 219 -0.19 4.63 6.47
C THR A 219 0.46 6.01 6.34
N ALA A 220 1.31 6.36 7.30
CA ALA A 220 2.08 7.60 7.30
C ALA A 220 3.07 7.64 6.13
N PRO A 221 3.43 8.84 5.61
CA PRO A 221 4.47 8.98 4.60
C PRO A 221 5.77 8.28 5.03
N GLY A 222 6.33 7.46 4.13
CA GLY A 222 7.50 6.63 4.43
C GLY A 222 7.22 5.33 5.20
N GLY A 223 6.00 5.15 5.74
CA GLY A 223 5.58 3.95 6.46
C GLY A 223 5.39 2.72 5.55
N LEU A 224 5.17 1.57 6.16
CA LEU A 224 5.10 0.27 5.49
C LEU A 224 3.68 -0.32 5.52
N VAL A 225 3.25 -0.87 4.39
CA VAL A 225 2.09 -1.77 4.29
C VAL A 225 2.61 -3.16 3.95
N ALA A 226 2.34 -4.14 4.81
CA ALA A 226 2.70 -5.54 4.63
C ALA A 226 1.43 -6.40 4.73
N ILE A 227 0.81 -6.72 3.59
CA ILE A 227 -0.49 -7.41 3.58
C ILE A 227 -0.49 -8.66 2.72
N ILE A 228 -1.31 -9.61 3.14
CA ILE A 228 -1.70 -10.76 2.32
C ILE A 228 -3.01 -10.38 1.63
N THR A 229 -3.06 -10.53 0.31
CA THR A 229 -4.23 -10.19 -0.51
C THR A 229 -4.48 -11.24 -1.58
N SER A 230 -5.62 -11.17 -2.25
CA SER A 230 -5.94 -12.02 -3.40
C SER A 230 -4.98 -11.77 -4.56
N ARG A 231 -4.58 -12.83 -5.29
CA ARG A 231 -3.81 -12.66 -6.54
C ARG A 231 -4.49 -11.71 -7.54
N TYR A 232 -5.81 -11.60 -7.48
CA TYR A 232 -6.57 -10.72 -8.38
C TYR A 232 -6.27 -9.23 -8.16
N THR A 233 -5.73 -8.82 -7.03
CA THR A 233 -5.22 -7.46 -6.84
C THR A 233 -4.16 -7.11 -7.89
N LEU A 234 -3.24 -8.03 -8.15
CA LEU A 234 -2.18 -7.82 -9.14
C LEU A 234 -2.55 -8.30 -10.56
N ASP A 235 -3.32 -9.40 -10.70
CA ASP A 235 -3.52 -10.08 -11.99
C ASP A 235 -4.75 -9.64 -12.79
N LYS A 236 -5.73 -8.92 -12.19
CA LYS A 236 -6.92 -8.53 -12.97
C LYS A 236 -6.57 -7.56 -14.09
N LYS A 237 -7.27 -7.67 -15.25
CA LYS A 237 -7.00 -6.83 -16.43
C LYS A 237 -7.22 -5.35 -16.17
N ASP A 238 -8.26 -5.00 -15.41
CA ASP A 238 -8.45 -3.64 -14.93
C ASP A 238 -7.32 -3.26 -13.97
N ASN A 239 -6.62 -2.17 -14.27
CA ASN A 239 -5.47 -1.69 -13.51
C ASN A 239 -5.74 -0.44 -12.67
N HIS A 240 -7.00 -0.02 -12.54
CA HIS A 240 -7.38 1.21 -11.84
C HIS A 240 -6.78 1.26 -10.41
N VAL A 241 -7.00 0.23 -9.63
CA VAL A 241 -6.47 0.11 -8.26
C VAL A 241 -4.94 0.12 -8.24
N ARG A 242 -4.30 -0.66 -9.12
CA ARG A 242 -2.82 -0.70 -9.19
C ARG A 242 -2.22 0.66 -9.57
N ARG A 243 -2.86 1.39 -10.46
CA ARG A 243 -2.44 2.76 -10.83
C ARG A 243 -2.57 3.71 -9.65
N TRP A 244 -3.68 3.61 -8.91
CA TRP A 244 -3.87 4.40 -7.70
C TRP A 244 -2.81 4.06 -6.65
N VAL A 245 -2.60 2.77 -6.35
CA VAL A 245 -1.58 2.33 -5.39
C VAL A 245 -0.18 2.78 -5.81
N ALA A 246 0.19 2.63 -7.09
CA ALA A 246 1.51 3.02 -7.60
C ALA A 246 1.80 4.53 -7.51
N ARG A 247 0.75 5.35 -7.51
CA ARG A 247 0.90 6.79 -7.24
C ARG A 247 1.14 7.11 -5.78
N HIS A 248 0.59 6.31 -4.87
CA HIS A 248 0.63 6.56 -3.43
C HIS A 248 1.70 5.78 -2.68
N ALA A 249 2.19 4.70 -3.26
CA ALA A 249 3.17 3.82 -2.62
C ALA A 249 4.11 3.15 -3.63
N ASP A 250 5.32 2.84 -3.18
CA ASP A 250 6.30 2.03 -3.91
C ASP A 250 6.13 0.56 -3.54
N LEU A 251 6.04 -0.33 -4.52
CA LEU A 251 6.08 -1.76 -4.30
C LEU A 251 7.53 -2.18 -4.05
N LEU A 252 7.85 -2.52 -2.80
CA LEU A 252 9.16 -3.02 -2.42
C LEU A 252 9.34 -4.48 -2.84
N ALA A 253 8.32 -5.32 -2.57
CA ALA A 253 8.29 -6.72 -2.99
C ALA A 253 6.85 -7.24 -3.05
N ALA A 254 6.61 -8.24 -3.91
CA ALA A 254 5.41 -9.05 -3.94
C ALA A 254 5.78 -10.53 -4.01
N MET A 255 5.25 -11.35 -3.09
CA MET A 255 5.49 -12.78 -3.05
C MET A 255 4.21 -13.55 -3.29
N ARG A 256 4.17 -14.39 -4.34
CA ARG A 256 2.99 -15.20 -4.64
C ARG A 256 3.07 -16.54 -3.92
N LEU A 257 2.11 -16.80 -3.06
CA LEU A 257 2.00 -18.02 -2.28
C LEU A 257 1.24 -19.10 -3.06
N PRO A 258 1.66 -20.37 -2.97
CA PRO A 258 0.97 -21.48 -3.62
C PRO A 258 -0.40 -21.77 -2.96
N GLU A 259 -1.26 -22.44 -3.71
CA GLU A 259 -2.66 -22.74 -3.34
C GLU A 259 -2.84 -23.42 -1.98
N ASN A 260 -1.82 -24.14 -1.52
CA ASN A 260 -1.87 -24.88 -0.26
C ASN A 260 -1.31 -24.11 0.95
N ALA A 261 -0.87 -22.86 0.77
CA ALA A 261 -0.31 -22.06 1.85
C ALA A 261 -1.28 -21.84 3.03
N PHE A 262 -2.58 -21.86 2.76
CA PHE A 262 -3.65 -21.71 3.76
C PHE A 262 -4.39 -23.02 4.07
N LYS A 263 -4.03 -24.13 3.43
CA LYS A 263 -4.75 -25.40 3.55
C LYS A 263 -4.78 -25.94 5.00
N GLU A 264 -3.69 -25.79 5.73
CA GLU A 264 -3.59 -26.28 7.10
C GLU A 264 -4.54 -25.56 8.06
N ASN A 265 -4.77 -24.26 7.87
CA ASN A 265 -5.56 -23.43 8.79
C ASN A 265 -6.96 -23.13 8.28
N ALA A 266 -7.14 -22.84 7.01
CA ALA A 266 -8.41 -22.36 6.45
C ALA A 266 -9.15 -23.38 5.57
N GLY A 267 -8.55 -24.54 5.25
CA GLY A 267 -9.16 -25.54 4.37
C GLY A 267 -9.35 -25.11 2.92
N THR A 268 -8.89 -23.91 2.55
CA THR A 268 -9.10 -23.25 1.26
C THR A 268 -7.87 -23.40 0.38
N GLN A 269 -8.08 -23.60 -0.92
CA GLN A 269 -7.04 -23.62 -1.95
C GLN A 269 -7.11 -22.34 -2.77
N VAL A 270 -6.40 -21.29 -2.35
CA VAL A 270 -6.37 -20.00 -3.04
C VAL A 270 -4.94 -19.54 -3.21
N VAL A 271 -4.65 -18.98 -4.38
CA VAL A 271 -3.38 -18.28 -4.64
C VAL A 271 -3.50 -16.87 -4.10
N THR A 272 -2.56 -16.48 -3.26
CA THR A 272 -2.51 -15.16 -2.63
C THR A 272 -1.18 -14.50 -2.88
N ASP A 273 -1.15 -13.19 -2.75
CA ASP A 273 0.06 -12.38 -2.85
C ASP A 273 0.33 -11.69 -1.51
N VAL A 274 1.57 -11.73 -1.04
CA VAL A 274 2.06 -10.92 0.08
C VAL A 274 2.71 -9.68 -0.51
N LEU A 275 2.20 -8.51 -0.19
CA LEU A 275 2.66 -7.24 -0.72
C LEU A 275 3.40 -6.45 0.36
N PHE A 276 4.56 -5.93 0.03
CA PHE A 276 5.30 -4.96 0.82
C PHE A 276 5.33 -3.64 0.04
N LEU A 277 4.65 -2.63 0.58
CA LEU A 277 4.53 -1.32 -0.04
C LEU A 277 5.03 -0.24 0.92
N ARG A 278 5.88 0.67 0.44
CA ARG A 278 6.26 1.86 1.20
C ARG A 278 5.41 3.04 0.74
N LYS A 279 4.71 3.66 1.66
CA LYS A 279 3.95 4.89 1.39
C LYS A 279 4.89 5.98 0.90
N ARG A 280 4.53 6.63 -0.21
CA ARG A 280 5.29 7.78 -0.73
C ARG A 280 5.10 8.99 0.18
N GLU A 281 6.11 9.84 0.25
CA GLU A 281 6.01 11.12 0.94
C GLU A 281 5.13 12.10 0.13
N GLN A 282 5.15 11.98 -1.20
CA GLN A 282 4.32 12.76 -2.10
C GLN A 282 3.66 11.85 -3.12
N VAL A 283 2.39 12.11 -3.40
CA VAL A 283 1.63 11.39 -4.42
C VAL A 283 2.17 11.76 -5.80
N LEU A 284 2.39 10.78 -6.66
CA LEU A 284 2.82 11.05 -8.04
C LEU A 284 1.74 11.80 -8.81
N ALA A 285 2.15 12.76 -9.63
CA ALA A 285 1.28 13.48 -10.54
C ALA A 285 0.50 12.53 -11.48
N GLU A 286 -0.63 12.99 -12.02
CA GLU A 286 -1.49 12.15 -12.85
C GLU A 286 -0.82 11.66 -14.14
N ASP A 287 0.05 12.46 -14.72
CA ASP A 287 0.81 12.21 -15.93
C ASP A 287 2.18 11.54 -15.66
N ALA A 288 2.57 11.38 -14.39
CA ALA A 288 3.82 10.73 -14.05
C ALA A 288 3.88 9.29 -14.57
N PRO A 289 5.03 8.84 -15.10
CA PRO A 289 5.20 7.46 -15.52
C PRO A 289 5.03 6.51 -14.34
N LEU A 290 4.22 5.48 -14.54
CA LEU A 290 3.97 4.47 -13.51
C LEU A 290 4.87 3.25 -13.74
N PRO A 291 5.27 2.55 -12.67
CA PRO A 291 6.09 1.35 -12.75
C PRO A 291 5.39 0.22 -13.52
N GLY A 292 6.17 -0.68 -14.11
CA GLY A 292 5.66 -1.76 -14.95
C GLY A 292 4.63 -2.66 -14.27
N TRP A 293 4.77 -2.88 -12.96
CA TRP A 293 3.88 -3.76 -12.20
C TRP A 293 2.40 -3.33 -12.16
N VAL A 294 2.05 -2.16 -12.64
CA VAL A 294 0.62 -1.78 -12.81
C VAL A 294 -0.06 -2.57 -13.93
N ASN A 295 0.70 -3.21 -14.80
CA ASN A 295 0.22 -3.92 -15.97
C ASN A 295 0.22 -5.44 -15.78
N VAL A 296 -0.56 -6.11 -16.62
CA VAL A 296 -0.58 -7.57 -16.75
C VAL A 296 -0.22 -7.96 -18.19
N ILE A 297 0.26 -9.18 -18.35
CA ILE A 297 0.44 -9.80 -19.66
C ILE A 297 -0.38 -11.08 -19.74
N GLU A 298 -0.72 -11.50 -20.94
CA GLU A 298 -1.32 -12.79 -21.21
C GLU A 298 -0.22 -13.86 -21.26
N MET A 299 -0.13 -14.69 -20.21
CA MET A 299 0.84 -15.77 -20.09
C MET A 299 0.25 -17.06 -20.64
N PRO A 300 0.88 -17.70 -21.63
CA PRO A 300 0.44 -19.01 -22.12
C PRO A 300 0.80 -20.10 -21.10
N LEU A 301 -0.19 -20.88 -20.68
CA LEU A 301 -0.02 -22.05 -19.81
C LEU A 301 -0.76 -23.24 -20.44
N GLU A 302 -0.15 -24.42 -20.32
CA GLU A 302 -0.78 -25.67 -20.76
C GLU A 302 -1.65 -26.26 -19.66
N ASN A 303 -2.85 -26.71 -20.02
CA ASN A 303 -3.70 -27.50 -19.14
C ASN A 303 -3.26 -28.98 -19.12
N LYS A 304 -3.95 -29.82 -18.36
CA LYS A 304 -3.63 -31.26 -18.26
C LYS A 304 -3.83 -32.03 -19.56
N ASP A 305 -4.63 -31.49 -20.48
CA ASP A 305 -4.97 -32.08 -21.77
C ASP A 305 -4.02 -31.61 -22.88
N GLY A 306 -3.00 -30.80 -22.53
CA GLY A 306 -2.01 -30.27 -23.47
C GLY A 306 -2.48 -29.06 -24.28
N GLU A 307 -3.62 -28.47 -23.92
CA GLU A 307 -4.14 -27.27 -24.57
C GLU A 307 -3.54 -26.03 -23.93
N THR A 308 -3.08 -25.07 -24.74
CA THR A 308 -2.52 -23.80 -24.28
C THR A 308 -3.62 -22.76 -24.09
N HIS A 309 -3.70 -22.20 -22.89
CA HIS A 309 -4.61 -21.12 -22.52
C HIS A 309 -3.84 -19.90 -22.06
N SER A 310 -4.27 -18.71 -22.45
CA SER A 310 -3.70 -17.45 -21.99
C SER A 310 -4.39 -16.99 -20.71
N VAL A 311 -3.60 -16.68 -19.69
CA VAL A 311 -4.08 -16.14 -18.42
C VAL A 311 -3.39 -14.83 -18.09
N PRO A 312 -4.10 -13.83 -17.54
CA PRO A 312 -3.49 -12.60 -17.10
C PRO A 312 -2.59 -12.85 -15.89
N VAL A 313 -1.33 -12.43 -15.99
CA VAL A 313 -0.34 -12.46 -14.92
C VAL A 313 0.34 -11.11 -14.83
N ASN A 314 0.56 -10.63 -13.62
CA ASN A 314 1.20 -9.35 -13.41
C ASN A 314 2.64 -9.35 -13.93
N THR A 315 3.03 -8.26 -14.57
CA THR A 315 4.39 -8.10 -15.13
C THR A 315 5.47 -8.21 -14.05
N TYR A 316 5.15 -7.95 -12.78
CA TYR A 316 6.06 -8.16 -11.66
C TYR A 316 6.56 -9.61 -11.59
N PHE A 317 5.66 -10.59 -11.63
CA PHE A 317 6.03 -12.02 -11.55
C PHE A 317 6.67 -12.56 -12.81
N VAL A 318 6.60 -11.80 -13.89
CA VAL A 318 7.36 -12.10 -15.13
C VAL A 318 8.81 -11.60 -14.99
N ALA A 319 8.98 -10.44 -14.34
CA ALA A 319 10.30 -9.88 -14.07
C ALA A 319 11.03 -10.60 -12.92
N TYR A 320 10.29 -11.09 -11.93
CA TYR A 320 10.79 -11.79 -10.74
C TYR A 320 10.07 -13.14 -10.57
N PRO A 321 10.35 -14.13 -11.43
CA PRO A 321 9.67 -15.43 -11.38
C PRO A 321 9.96 -16.21 -10.09
N GLU A 322 11.10 -15.98 -9.43
CA GLU A 322 11.48 -16.55 -8.13
C GLU A 322 10.58 -16.07 -6.98
N HIS A 323 9.90 -14.93 -7.12
CA HIS A 323 8.94 -14.43 -6.16
C HIS A 323 7.58 -15.15 -6.23
N ALA A 324 7.36 -15.99 -7.23
CA ALA A 324 6.28 -16.97 -7.26
C ALA A 324 6.78 -18.27 -6.60
N LEU A 325 6.30 -18.56 -5.36
CA LEU A 325 6.86 -19.62 -4.52
C LEU A 325 6.37 -21.01 -4.89
N GLY A 326 6.12 -21.26 -6.17
CA GLY A 326 5.65 -22.52 -6.70
C GLY A 326 5.67 -22.56 -8.22
N LYS A 327 5.11 -23.62 -8.79
CA LYS A 327 5.00 -23.80 -10.24
C LYS A 327 3.63 -23.35 -10.75
N PRO A 328 3.54 -22.39 -11.69
CA PRO A 328 2.29 -22.01 -12.33
C PRO A 328 1.70 -23.18 -13.12
N CYS A 329 0.41 -23.40 -13.00
CA CYS A 329 -0.32 -24.38 -13.79
C CYS A 329 -1.81 -24.04 -13.87
N LEU A 330 -2.53 -24.75 -14.75
CA LEU A 330 -3.98 -24.67 -14.86
C LEU A 330 -4.64 -25.85 -14.17
N ILE A 331 -5.70 -25.57 -13.42
CA ILE A 331 -6.55 -26.60 -12.82
C ILE A 331 -8.00 -26.37 -13.22
N ARG A 332 -8.82 -27.41 -13.07
CA ARG A 332 -10.27 -27.24 -13.16
C ARG A 332 -10.74 -26.57 -11.87
N GLY A 333 -11.02 -25.27 -11.96
CA GLY A 333 -11.50 -24.47 -10.85
C GLY A 333 -13.00 -24.63 -10.61
N MET A 334 -13.48 -23.97 -9.55
CA MET A 334 -14.91 -23.98 -9.19
C MET A 334 -15.75 -23.17 -10.20
N TYR A 335 -15.18 -22.11 -10.78
CA TYR A 335 -15.89 -21.16 -11.65
C TYR A 335 -15.44 -21.23 -13.12
N MET A 336 -14.23 -21.74 -13.41
CA MET A 336 -13.67 -21.80 -14.77
C MET A 336 -12.99 -23.16 -15.00
N ALA A 337 -13.10 -23.65 -16.26
CA ALA A 337 -12.50 -24.93 -16.64
C ALA A 337 -10.97 -24.94 -16.56
N ASN A 338 -10.33 -23.76 -16.76
CA ASN A 338 -8.90 -23.57 -16.76
C ASN A 338 -8.55 -22.37 -15.84
N GLU A 339 -8.50 -22.63 -14.55
CA GLU A 339 -8.16 -21.62 -13.55
C GLU A 339 -6.66 -21.67 -13.23
N TYR A 340 -6.02 -20.48 -13.22
CA TYR A 340 -4.62 -20.35 -12.81
C TYR A 340 -4.46 -20.73 -11.34
N THR A 341 -3.48 -21.58 -11.09
CA THR A 341 -3.02 -21.87 -9.73
C THR A 341 -1.50 -21.92 -9.66
N LEU A 342 -0.98 -21.87 -8.45
CA LEU A 342 0.43 -22.02 -8.14
C LEU A 342 0.60 -23.23 -7.21
N LYS A 343 1.29 -24.27 -7.68
CA LYS A 343 1.53 -25.48 -6.89
C LYS A 343 2.86 -25.39 -6.18
N ALA A 344 2.86 -25.70 -4.87
CA ALA A 344 4.08 -25.84 -4.12
C ALA A 344 4.98 -26.94 -4.71
N GLU A 345 6.29 -26.74 -4.65
CA GLU A 345 7.27 -27.74 -5.01
C GLU A 345 7.32 -28.84 -3.93
N ALA A 346 7.44 -30.09 -4.36
CA ALA A 346 7.49 -31.21 -3.43
C ALA A 346 8.71 -31.12 -2.49
N GLY A 347 8.47 -31.28 -1.18
CA GLY A 347 9.53 -31.21 -0.16
C GLY A 347 9.96 -29.79 0.24
N VAL A 348 9.39 -28.75 -0.35
CA VAL A 348 9.69 -27.35 0.02
C VAL A 348 8.68 -26.86 1.06
N VAL A 349 9.19 -26.35 2.19
CA VAL A 349 8.39 -25.66 3.20
C VAL A 349 8.18 -24.22 2.72
N VAL A 350 6.94 -23.86 2.40
CA VAL A 350 6.58 -22.56 1.79
C VAL A 350 7.04 -21.40 2.66
N ALA A 351 6.91 -21.48 3.98
CA ALA A 351 7.32 -20.44 4.90
C ALA A 351 8.83 -20.19 4.91
N ASP A 352 9.65 -21.26 4.84
CA ASP A 352 11.11 -21.13 4.80
C ASP A 352 11.55 -20.50 3.47
N LYS A 353 10.93 -20.91 2.35
CA LYS A 353 11.18 -20.30 1.04
C LYS A 353 10.76 -18.84 1.03
N LEU A 354 9.59 -18.51 1.61
CA LEU A 354 9.12 -17.13 1.76
C LEU A 354 10.14 -16.27 2.53
N ALA A 355 10.61 -16.75 3.68
CA ALA A 355 11.58 -16.03 4.49
C ALA A 355 12.88 -15.76 3.73
N THR A 356 13.40 -16.77 3.02
CA THR A 356 14.62 -16.64 2.21
C THR A 356 14.47 -15.60 1.11
N VAL A 357 13.38 -15.70 0.31
CA VAL A 357 13.16 -14.77 -0.82
C VAL A 357 12.88 -13.36 -0.32
N LEU A 358 12.13 -13.18 0.79
CA LEU A 358 11.94 -11.86 1.40
C LEU A 358 13.25 -11.24 1.88
N GLN A 359 14.14 -12.05 2.46
CA GLN A 359 15.46 -11.58 2.91
C GLN A 359 16.32 -11.07 1.76
N GLU A 360 16.21 -11.66 0.58
CA GLU A 360 16.93 -11.24 -0.64
C GLU A 360 16.26 -10.04 -1.32
N ALA A 361 14.91 -10.00 -1.35
CA ALA A 361 14.15 -9.00 -2.09
C ALA A 361 13.97 -7.67 -1.36
N LEU A 362 13.85 -7.70 -0.02
CA LEU A 362 13.56 -6.51 0.75
C LEU A 362 14.82 -5.73 1.13
N PRO A 363 14.79 -4.39 1.07
CA PRO A 363 15.88 -3.55 1.53
C PRO A 363 16.07 -3.66 3.05
N LYS A 364 17.31 -3.49 3.52
CA LYS A 364 17.64 -3.45 4.95
C LYS A 364 17.62 -2.02 5.45
N ASN A 365 17.03 -1.82 6.64
CA ASN A 365 17.06 -0.53 7.35
C ASN A 365 16.56 0.65 6.48
N LEU A 366 15.57 0.40 5.61
CA LEU A 366 15.00 1.42 4.73
C LEU A 366 14.22 2.48 5.52
N ILE A 367 13.50 2.05 6.57
CA ILE A 367 12.69 2.92 7.40
C ILE A 367 13.48 3.22 8.66
N THR A 368 14.00 4.44 8.73
CA THR A 368 14.73 4.96 9.89
C THR A 368 13.86 5.98 10.59
N ASN A 369 13.57 5.76 11.86
CA ASN A 369 12.82 6.72 12.65
C ASN A 369 13.80 7.59 13.46
N THR A 370 14.32 8.62 12.84
CA THR A 370 14.92 9.73 13.57
C THR A 370 13.85 10.78 13.78
N ALA A 371 13.57 11.13 15.01
CA ALA A 371 12.54 12.07 15.49
C ALA A 371 12.18 13.16 14.44
N GLY A 372 11.02 13.03 13.78
CA GLY A 372 10.47 14.01 12.85
C GLY A 372 10.85 13.87 11.38
N ASN A 373 11.69 12.90 10.97
CA ASN A 373 12.02 12.66 9.57
C ASN A 373 12.12 11.17 9.29
N MET A 374 11.03 10.56 8.84
CA MET A 374 11.08 9.28 8.13
C MET A 374 11.65 9.50 6.70
N ARG A 375 12.94 9.83 6.62
CA ARG A 375 13.65 10.03 5.36
C ARG A 375 14.77 9.02 5.22
N GLY A 376 14.40 7.76 4.94
CA GLY A 376 15.31 6.89 4.22
C GLY A 376 15.18 7.23 2.74
N GLU A 377 16.27 7.63 2.06
CA GLU A 377 16.29 7.53 0.61
C GLU A 377 15.88 6.12 0.23
N LEU A 378 14.94 5.98 -0.72
CA LEU A 378 14.68 4.68 -1.32
C LEU A 378 16.04 4.13 -1.75
N PRO A 379 16.47 2.95 -1.28
CA PRO A 379 17.46 2.25 -2.04
C PRO A 379 16.78 2.11 -3.41
N ILE A 380 17.35 2.72 -4.40
CA ILE A 380 17.15 2.28 -5.78
C ILE A 380 17.23 0.78 -5.65
N LEU A 381 16.10 0.07 -5.92
CA LEU A 381 16.03 -1.40 -5.86
C LEU A 381 17.41 -1.87 -6.27
N SER A 382 18.16 -2.48 -5.35
CA SER A 382 19.55 -2.87 -5.63
C SER A 382 19.46 -3.65 -6.91
N GLU A 383 19.90 -3.01 -7.97
CA GLU A 383 19.70 -3.53 -9.32
C GLU A 383 20.08 -5.00 -9.30
N PRO A 384 19.31 -5.85 -9.98
CA PRO A 384 19.85 -7.14 -10.36
C PRO A 384 21.22 -6.81 -10.97
N THR A 385 22.28 -7.36 -10.44
CA THR A 385 23.70 -6.95 -10.63
C THR A 385 24.06 -6.60 -12.07
N HIS A 386 23.16 -6.80 -13.01
CA HIS A 386 23.17 -6.26 -14.39
C HIS A 386 21.78 -6.36 -15.03
N VAL A 387 21.12 -5.23 -15.30
CA VAL A 387 19.83 -5.15 -16.03
C VAL A 387 19.88 -5.88 -17.38
N ILE A 388 21.07 -5.99 -17.98
CA ILE A 388 21.32 -6.75 -19.20
C ILE A 388 22.27 -7.92 -18.87
N PRO A 389 21.76 -9.12 -18.56
CA PRO A 389 22.60 -10.28 -18.27
C PRO A 389 23.35 -10.74 -19.53
N ILE A 390 24.63 -11.12 -19.38
CA ILE A 390 25.41 -11.74 -20.42
C ILE A 390 25.46 -13.24 -20.14
N PRO A 391 24.78 -14.09 -20.94
CA PRO A 391 24.78 -15.52 -20.71
C PRO A 391 26.17 -16.12 -20.91
N GLU A 392 26.63 -16.96 -19.98
CA GLU A 392 27.95 -17.62 -20.06
C GLU A 392 28.19 -18.41 -21.34
N LYS A 393 27.12 -18.91 -21.98
CA LYS A 393 27.16 -19.70 -23.22
C LYS A 393 26.80 -18.91 -24.48
N ALA A 394 26.77 -17.57 -24.42
CA ALA A 394 26.43 -16.76 -25.59
C ALA A 394 27.61 -16.71 -26.59
N HIS A 395 27.28 -16.59 -27.88
CA HIS A 395 28.30 -16.42 -28.94
C HIS A 395 29.10 -15.12 -28.68
N PRO A 396 30.44 -15.09 -28.87
CA PRO A 396 31.29 -13.93 -28.56
C PRO A 396 30.81 -12.60 -29.15
N ARG A 397 30.20 -12.60 -30.32
CA ARG A 397 29.63 -11.40 -30.94
C ARG A 397 28.40 -10.92 -30.21
N GLN A 398 27.58 -11.83 -29.66
CA GLN A 398 26.40 -11.48 -28.87
C GLN A 398 26.81 -10.93 -27.50
N CYS A 399 27.85 -11.50 -26.86
CA CYS A 399 28.42 -10.98 -25.61
C CYS A 399 28.85 -9.52 -25.78
N LYS A 400 29.65 -9.23 -26.80
CA LYS A 400 30.10 -7.86 -27.11
C LYS A 400 28.96 -6.89 -27.40
N GLN A 401 27.89 -7.36 -28.07
CA GLN A 401 26.71 -6.53 -28.31
C GLN A 401 25.93 -6.26 -27.01
N LEU A 402 25.79 -7.26 -26.13
CA LEU A 402 25.16 -7.11 -24.82
C LEU A 402 25.96 -6.17 -23.89
N GLU A 403 27.31 -6.28 -23.92
CA GLU A 403 28.20 -5.37 -23.21
C GLU A 403 28.02 -3.91 -23.67
N ALA A 404 27.95 -3.70 -24.98
CA ALA A 404 27.74 -2.36 -25.53
C ALA A 404 26.33 -1.79 -25.21
N LEU A 405 25.30 -2.66 -25.18
CA LEU A 405 23.96 -2.27 -24.75
C LEU A 405 23.89 -1.93 -23.26
N ARG A 406 24.63 -2.67 -22.42
CA ARG A 406 24.78 -2.38 -21.01
C ARG A 406 25.47 -1.03 -20.80
N GLU A 407 26.60 -0.78 -21.48
CA GLU A 407 27.30 0.50 -21.42
C GLU A 407 26.39 1.69 -21.79
N LEU A 408 25.57 1.54 -22.84
CA LEU A 408 24.60 2.57 -23.23
C LEU A 408 23.51 2.80 -22.16
N TYR A 409 23.01 1.73 -21.58
CA TYR A 409 21.99 1.80 -20.53
C TYR A 409 22.56 2.52 -19.29
N ASP A 410 23.74 2.11 -18.83
CA ASP A 410 24.38 2.64 -17.63
C ASP A 410 24.76 4.13 -17.80
N LEU A 411 25.31 4.51 -18.98
CA LEU A 411 25.65 5.91 -19.28
C LEU A 411 24.43 6.82 -19.38
N ALA A 412 23.36 6.36 -20.06
CA ALA A 412 22.14 7.14 -20.18
C ALA A 412 21.46 7.34 -18.82
N ARG A 413 21.48 6.32 -17.98
CA ARG A 413 20.95 6.39 -16.63
C ARG A 413 21.77 7.32 -15.74
N ALA A 414 23.11 7.18 -15.73
CA ALA A 414 24.00 8.06 -14.97
C ALA A 414 23.85 9.53 -15.40
N LEU A 415 23.61 9.77 -16.69
CA LEU A 415 23.35 11.12 -17.20
C LEU A 415 22.05 11.69 -16.63
N LEU A 416 20.95 10.94 -16.67
CA LEU A 416 19.66 11.36 -16.11
C LEU A 416 19.77 11.63 -14.61
N GLU A 417 20.44 10.76 -13.86
CA GLU A 417 20.68 10.92 -12.42
C GLU A 417 21.50 12.18 -12.12
N SER A 418 22.58 12.42 -12.91
CA SER A 418 23.40 13.63 -12.77
C SER A 418 22.63 14.91 -13.09
N GLU A 419 21.71 14.87 -14.06
CA GLU A 419 20.84 16.00 -14.41
C GLU A 419 19.81 16.30 -13.33
N ILE A 420 19.22 15.27 -12.71
CA ILE A 420 18.27 15.41 -11.60
C ILE A 420 18.95 16.02 -10.36
N GLN A 421 20.18 15.59 -10.06
CA GLN A 421 20.93 16.05 -8.88
C GLN A 421 21.61 17.42 -9.07
N ALA A 422 21.44 18.08 -10.23
CA ALA A 422 22.16 19.29 -10.61
C ALA A 422 23.69 19.18 -10.48
N GLY A 423 24.25 17.98 -10.64
CA GLY A 423 25.67 17.67 -10.55
C GLY A 423 26.42 18.10 -11.81
N GLY A 424 27.62 18.68 -11.66
CA GLY A 424 28.44 19.24 -12.74
C GLY A 424 29.04 18.24 -13.73
N GLN A 425 28.64 16.95 -13.73
CA GLN A 425 29.18 15.89 -14.59
C GLN A 425 28.32 15.57 -15.82
N ALA A 426 27.15 16.19 -15.97
CA ALA A 426 26.18 15.86 -17.01
C ALA A 426 26.73 16.01 -18.44
N GLU A 427 27.55 17.02 -18.70
CA GLU A 427 28.12 17.25 -20.03
C GLU A 427 29.14 16.17 -20.43
N SER A 428 30.01 15.79 -19.52
CA SER A 428 30.97 14.68 -19.75
C SER A 428 30.27 13.31 -19.93
N LEU A 429 29.19 13.07 -19.20
CA LEU A 429 28.38 11.84 -19.36
C LEU A 429 27.65 11.85 -20.70
N ARG A 430 27.17 13.00 -21.17
CA ARG A 430 26.52 13.12 -22.48
C ARG A 430 27.48 12.88 -23.62
N ASP A 431 28.72 13.37 -23.54
CA ASP A 431 29.76 13.10 -24.52
C ASP A 431 30.07 11.59 -24.59
N ARG A 432 30.27 10.97 -23.45
CA ARG A 432 30.52 9.51 -23.36
C ARG A 432 29.33 8.70 -23.90
N LEU A 433 28.10 9.11 -23.61
CA LEU A 433 26.89 8.46 -24.17
C LEU A 433 26.84 8.61 -25.69
N ASN A 434 27.19 9.77 -26.23
CA ASN A 434 27.30 10.02 -27.67
C ASN A 434 28.33 9.10 -28.35
N GLU A 435 29.50 8.97 -27.76
CA GLU A 435 30.56 8.10 -28.26
C GLU A 435 30.15 6.62 -28.25
N ALA A 436 29.59 6.15 -27.13
CA ALA A 436 29.11 4.78 -26.99
C ALA A 436 27.99 4.47 -28.00
N TYR A 437 27.04 5.40 -28.19
CA TYR A 437 25.97 5.23 -29.18
C TYR A 437 26.50 5.19 -30.61
N ASN A 438 27.39 6.09 -30.99
CA ASN A 438 27.97 6.10 -32.34
C ASN A 438 28.74 4.80 -32.62
N ARG A 439 29.50 4.29 -31.63
CA ARG A 439 30.18 3.01 -31.69
C ARG A 439 29.20 1.85 -31.84
N TYR A 440 28.12 1.84 -31.05
CA TYR A 440 27.08 0.81 -31.15
C TYR A 440 26.41 0.80 -32.52
N LEU A 441 26.00 1.97 -33.02
CA LEU A 441 25.34 2.12 -34.32
C LEU A 441 26.23 1.60 -35.47
N LEU A 442 27.51 1.89 -35.39
CA LEU A 442 28.49 1.45 -36.43
C LEU A 442 28.63 -0.08 -36.50
N TYR A 443 28.68 -0.76 -35.35
CA TYR A 443 28.97 -2.20 -35.32
C TYR A 443 27.73 -3.09 -35.32
N TYR A 444 26.61 -2.61 -34.78
CA TYR A 444 25.42 -3.43 -34.51
C TYR A 444 24.12 -2.89 -35.16
N GLY A 445 24.15 -1.67 -35.68
CA GLY A 445 22.98 -1.02 -36.27
C GLY A 445 22.07 -0.33 -35.20
N ALA A 446 20.86 0.03 -35.60
CA ALA A 446 19.93 0.78 -34.78
C ALA A 446 19.51 0.04 -33.49
N LEU A 447 19.33 0.76 -32.40
CA LEU A 447 18.75 0.24 -31.15
C LEU A 447 17.30 -0.22 -31.35
N THR A 448 16.54 0.48 -32.21
CA THR A 448 15.18 0.11 -32.62
C THR A 448 15.15 -1.06 -33.60
N GLY A 449 16.32 -1.54 -34.07
CA GLY A 449 16.46 -2.59 -35.10
C GLY A 449 15.98 -3.97 -34.63
N LYS A 450 15.67 -4.84 -35.61
CA LYS A 450 15.19 -6.22 -35.36
C LYS A 450 16.17 -7.07 -34.56
N ASN A 451 17.48 -6.89 -34.74
CA ASN A 451 18.51 -7.65 -34.03
C ASN A 451 18.55 -7.32 -32.53
N THR A 452 18.50 -6.05 -32.19
CA THR A 452 18.44 -5.58 -30.77
C THR A 452 17.17 -6.05 -30.08
N ARG A 453 16.02 -5.93 -30.78
CA ARG A 453 14.73 -6.44 -30.26
C ARG A 453 14.76 -7.95 -29.99
N LYS A 454 15.39 -8.73 -30.88
CA LYS A 454 15.50 -10.18 -30.68
C LYS A 454 16.43 -10.54 -29.53
N LEU A 455 17.54 -9.79 -29.38
CA LEU A 455 18.55 -10.03 -28.37
C LEU A 455 18.06 -9.68 -26.96
N LEU A 456 17.30 -8.58 -26.84
CA LEU A 456 16.73 -8.11 -25.59
C LEU A 456 15.23 -8.45 -25.43
N LYS A 457 14.73 -9.46 -26.14
CA LYS A 457 13.32 -9.87 -26.02
C LYS A 457 12.99 -10.25 -24.57
N GLY A 458 12.04 -9.53 -23.97
CA GLY A 458 11.65 -9.72 -22.57
C GLY A 458 12.54 -9.03 -21.53
N ASN A 459 13.62 -8.36 -21.95
CA ASN A 459 14.48 -7.61 -21.02
C ASN A 459 13.89 -6.21 -20.76
N PRO A 460 13.80 -5.76 -19.49
CA PRO A 460 13.23 -4.47 -19.09
C PRO A 460 14.02 -3.26 -19.61
N ALA A 461 15.31 -3.40 -19.95
CA ALA A 461 16.11 -2.34 -20.52
C ALA A 461 15.72 -1.99 -21.98
N LEU A 462 15.01 -2.87 -22.70
CA LEU A 462 14.69 -2.67 -24.12
C LEU A 462 13.87 -1.40 -24.39
N PRO A 463 12.79 -1.07 -23.66
CA PRO A 463 12.03 0.16 -23.86
C PRO A 463 12.88 1.41 -23.63
N PHE A 464 13.71 1.42 -22.58
CA PHE A 464 14.60 2.52 -22.24
C PHE A 464 15.65 2.75 -23.33
N LEU A 465 16.34 1.70 -23.77
CA LEU A 465 17.32 1.80 -24.87
C LEU A 465 16.68 2.24 -26.19
N ARG A 466 15.48 1.79 -26.48
CA ARG A 466 14.75 2.24 -27.68
C ARG A 466 14.35 3.71 -27.61
N ALA A 467 14.11 4.26 -26.43
CA ALA A 467 13.82 5.68 -26.24
C ALA A 467 15.02 6.59 -26.54
N LEU A 468 16.23 6.04 -26.64
CA LEU A 468 17.42 6.77 -27.11
C LEU A 468 17.40 7.06 -28.62
N GLU A 469 16.49 6.43 -29.39
CA GLU A 469 16.30 6.67 -30.82
C GLU A 469 14.87 7.13 -31.11
N VAL A 470 14.76 8.04 -32.07
CA VAL A 470 13.48 8.46 -32.63
C VAL A 470 13.33 7.83 -34.01
N ASP A 471 12.24 7.08 -34.21
CA ASP A 471 11.90 6.50 -35.50
C ASP A 471 11.63 7.64 -36.53
N THR A 472 12.23 7.54 -37.71
CA THR A 472 12.03 8.50 -38.81
C THR A 472 11.40 7.79 -39.99
N ASP A 473 10.61 8.51 -40.79
CA ASP A 473 9.99 8.00 -42.02
C ASP A 473 11.02 7.52 -43.04
N THR A 474 12.28 7.92 -42.90
CA THR A 474 13.40 7.55 -43.77
C THR A 474 14.04 6.20 -43.40
N GLY A 475 13.63 5.60 -42.27
CA GLY A 475 14.20 4.33 -41.77
C GLY A 475 15.61 4.45 -41.19
N MET A 476 16.19 5.65 -41.15
CA MET A 476 17.44 5.93 -40.41
C MET A 476 17.13 6.44 -39.03
N PRO A 477 17.73 5.87 -37.95
CA PRO A 477 17.49 6.29 -36.61
C PRO A 477 18.06 7.69 -36.36
N ARG A 478 17.28 8.55 -35.69
CA ARG A 478 17.74 9.85 -35.20
C ARG A 478 17.96 9.72 -33.68
N LYS A 479 19.03 10.35 -33.17
CA LYS A 479 19.27 10.45 -31.73
C LYS A 479 18.13 11.21 -31.03
N ALA A 480 17.71 10.70 -29.88
CA ALA A 480 16.78 11.41 -29.00
C ALA A 480 17.44 12.68 -28.39
N GLU A 481 16.65 13.54 -27.83
CA GLU A 481 17.11 14.86 -27.35
C GLU A 481 18.10 14.80 -26.20
N ILE A 482 18.11 13.71 -25.40
CA ILE A 482 19.06 13.45 -24.32
C ILE A 482 20.53 13.53 -24.76
N PHE A 483 20.83 13.30 -26.04
CA PHE A 483 22.17 13.38 -26.61
C PHE A 483 22.66 14.82 -26.84
N SER A 484 21.77 15.80 -26.84
CA SER A 484 22.07 17.20 -27.17
C SER A 484 21.85 18.18 -26.01
N HIS A 485 20.84 17.94 -25.19
CA HIS A 485 20.50 18.81 -24.05
C HIS A 485 19.81 18.03 -22.93
N SER A 486 19.65 18.66 -21.78
CA SER A 486 18.98 18.06 -20.64
C SER A 486 17.49 17.86 -20.94
N THR A 487 17.01 16.62 -20.73
CA THR A 487 15.59 16.25 -20.89
C THR A 487 14.85 16.17 -19.55
N VAL A 488 15.56 16.38 -18.45
CA VAL A 488 15.05 16.20 -17.07
C VAL A 488 15.01 17.52 -16.29
N ARG A 489 15.28 18.65 -16.90
CA ARG A 489 15.05 19.93 -16.25
C ARG A 489 13.57 20.08 -15.97
N ALA A 490 13.20 19.90 -14.70
CA ALA A 490 12.08 20.64 -14.16
C ALA A 490 12.42 22.13 -14.35
N GLN A 491 12.03 22.72 -15.46
CA GLN A 491 11.77 24.14 -15.49
C GLN A 491 10.57 24.30 -14.55
N TRP A 492 10.83 24.64 -13.30
CA TRP A 492 9.88 25.38 -12.51
C TRP A 492 9.73 26.74 -13.19
N ILE A 493 8.96 26.78 -14.27
CA ILE A 493 8.35 28.02 -14.71
C ILE A 493 7.29 28.23 -13.66
N LEU A 494 7.52 29.23 -12.80
CA LEU A 494 6.49 29.68 -11.86
C LEU A 494 5.22 29.91 -12.70
N PRO A 495 4.12 29.18 -12.48
CA PRO A 495 2.94 29.36 -13.30
C PRO A 495 2.45 30.79 -13.09
N THR A 496 2.41 31.59 -14.16
CA THR A 496 1.84 32.93 -14.10
C THR A 496 0.33 32.82 -14.06
N ALA A 497 -0.30 33.50 -13.12
CA ALA A 497 -1.74 33.52 -12.98
C ALA A 497 -2.32 34.86 -13.46
N PRO A 498 -3.42 34.86 -14.22
CA PRO A 498 -4.02 36.10 -14.73
C PRO A 498 -4.75 36.92 -13.65
N SER A 499 -5.05 36.33 -12.50
CA SER A 499 -5.69 36.99 -11.36
C SER A 499 -5.23 36.40 -10.03
N ALA A 500 -5.44 37.14 -8.92
CA ALA A 500 -5.13 36.64 -7.58
C ALA A 500 -5.99 35.42 -7.21
N LYS A 501 -7.19 35.29 -7.75
CA LYS A 501 -8.05 34.11 -7.56
C LYS A 501 -7.49 32.87 -8.23
N ASP A 502 -6.97 32.98 -9.46
CA ASP A 502 -6.34 31.88 -10.16
C ASP A 502 -5.04 31.47 -9.46
N ALA A 503 -4.26 32.44 -8.98
CA ALA A 503 -3.06 32.17 -8.20
C ALA A 503 -3.36 31.50 -6.85
N LEU A 504 -4.47 31.86 -6.19
CA LEU A 504 -4.94 31.20 -4.97
C LEU A 504 -5.29 29.73 -5.23
N LEU A 505 -5.98 29.44 -6.33
CA LEU A 505 -6.32 28.07 -6.72
C LEU A 505 -5.04 27.27 -7.02
N LEU A 506 -4.08 27.87 -7.71
CA LEU A 506 -2.77 27.25 -7.95
C LEU A 506 -1.99 27.00 -6.65
N SER A 507 -2.01 27.95 -5.70
CA SER A 507 -1.37 27.76 -4.38
C SER A 507 -1.97 26.58 -3.63
N LEU A 508 -3.30 26.48 -3.59
CA LEU A 508 -4.00 25.37 -2.96
C LEU A 508 -3.77 24.02 -3.67
N ASP A 509 -3.64 24.03 -5.00
CA ASP A 509 -3.40 22.83 -5.80
C ASP A 509 -1.95 22.33 -5.67
N LEU A 510 -0.97 23.26 -5.67
CA LEU A 510 0.46 22.93 -5.64
C LEU A 510 0.98 22.64 -4.22
N PHE A 511 0.51 23.40 -3.22
CA PHE A 511 1.07 23.36 -1.87
C PHE A 511 0.08 22.81 -0.83
N GLY A 512 -1.22 22.70 -1.17
CA GLY A 512 -2.27 22.33 -0.22
C GLY A 512 -2.60 23.40 0.81
N GLU A 513 -1.95 24.57 0.74
CA GLU A 513 -2.10 25.70 1.66
C GLU A 513 -2.06 27.03 0.91
N ILE A 514 -2.41 28.11 1.62
CA ILE A 514 -2.41 29.46 1.06
C ILE A 514 -1.02 30.08 1.25
N ASP A 515 -0.21 30.09 0.20
CA ASP A 515 1.06 30.76 0.14
C ASP A 515 0.91 32.12 -0.56
N LEU A 516 0.85 33.19 0.24
CA LEU A 516 0.69 34.54 -0.29
C LEU A 516 1.92 35.03 -1.07
N ASP A 517 3.13 34.62 -0.70
CA ASP A 517 4.34 35.02 -1.40
C ASP A 517 4.35 34.41 -2.81
N PHE A 518 3.95 33.15 -2.94
CA PHE A 518 3.70 32.53 -4.25
C PHE A 518 2.63 33.28 -5.06
N ILE A 519 1.51 33.67 -4.42
CA ILE A 519 0.42 34.38 -5.10
C ILE A 519 0.91 35.74 -5.64
N TYR A 520 1.73 36.45 -4.87
CA TYR A 520 2.33 37.71 -5.32
C TYR A 520 3.28 37.49 -6.52
N GLU A 521 4.13 36.48 -6.45
CA GLU A 521 5.08 36.18 -7.53
C GLU A 521 4.36 35.68 -8.79
N ALA A 522 3.34 34.81 -8.64
CA ALA A 522 2.59 34.26 -9.76
C ALA A 522 1.75 35.31 -10.52
N THR A 523 1.23 36.30 -9.81
CA THR A 523 0.42 37.38 -10.41
C THR A 523 1.23 38.59 -10.86
N GLY A 524 2.36 38.82 -10.21
CA GLY A 524 3.12 40.06 -10.36
C GLY A 524 2.43 41.32 -9.82
N LEU A 525 1.36 41.16 -9.04
CA LEU A 525 0.58 42.24 -8.42
C LEU A 525 1.19 42.67 -7.09
N GLU A 526 0.96 43.89 -6.69
CA GLU A 526 1.33 44.39 -5.37
C GLU A 526 0.49 43.71 -4.28
N LYS A 527 1.09 43.50 -3.08
CA LYS A 527 0.43 42.86 -1.93
C LYS A 527 -0.99 43.39 -1.62
N ARG A 528 -1.15 44.71 -1.76
CA ARG A 528 -2.41 45.40 -1.51
C ARG A 528 -3.47 45.01 -2.54
N GLU A 529 -3.09 44.93 -3.81
CA GLU A 529 -3.99 44.56 -4.91
C GLU A 529 -4.44 43.12 -4.79
N VAL A 530 -3.53 42.20 -4.47
CA VAL A 530 -3.86 40.77 -4.23
C VAL A 530 -4.86 40.62 -3.08
N LEU A 531 -4.61 41.27 -1.93
CA LEU A 531 -5.49 41.19 -0.80
C LEU A 531 -6.87 41.82 -1.07
N GLU A 532 -6.96 42.86 -1.89
CA GLU A 532 -8.22 43.47 -2.30
C GLU A 532 -9.02 42.52 -3.24
N GLU A 533 -8.33 41.86 -4.20
CA GLU A 533 -8.98 40.86 -5.06
C GLU A 533 -9.44 39.62 -4.32
N LEU A 534 -8.71 39.20 -3.28
CA LEU A 534 -9.04 38.03 -2.47
C LEU A 534 -9.96 38.35 -1.28
N LYS A 535 -10.34 39.62 -1.15
CA LYS A 535 -11.32 40.08 -0.15
C LYS A 535 -12.61 39.25 -0.26
N ALA A 536 -13.13 38.79 0.87
CA ALA A 536 -14.26 37.87 0.99
C ALA A 536 -13.98 36.39 0.57
N LEU A 537 -12.84 36.07 0.03
CA LEU A 537 -12.41 34.70 -0.23
C LEU A 537 -11.48 34.16 0.86
N LEU A 538 -10.70 35.05 1.48
CA LEU A 538 -9.75 34.74 2.54
C LEU A 538 -10.00 35.58 3.78
N TYR A 539 -9.82 34.97 4.94
CA TYR A 539 -9.84 35.64 6.23
C TYR A 539 -8.62 35.23 7.05
N LYS A 540 -7.98 36.21 7.69
CA LYS A 540 -6.88 35.93 8.62
C LYS A 540 -7.47 35.46 9.94
N ASP A 541 -7.14 34.26 10.38
CA ASP A 541 -7.58 33.76 11.67
C ASP A 541 -6.79 34.46 12.80
N PRO A 542 -7.43 35.15 13.72
CA PRO A 542 -6.74 35.88 14.77
C PRO A 542 -6.05 34.98 15.82
N VAL A 543 -6.41 33.70 15.90
CA VAL A 543 -5.80 32.73 16.85
C VAL A 543 -4.51 32.15 16.28
N SER A 544 -4.57 31.63 15.07
CA SER A 544 -3.42 30.98 14.42
C SER A 544 -2.52 31.98 13.67
N GLY A 545 -3.04 33.18 13.34
CA GLY A 545 -2.35 34.16 12.50
C GLY A 545 -2.29 33.78 11.02
N THR A 546 -2.85 32.63 10.63
CA THR A 546 -2.83 32.10 9.25
C THR A 546 -4.04 32.58 8.44
N TRP A 547 -3.85 32.64 7.11
CA TRP A 547 -4.95 32.90 6.20
C TRP A 547 -5.73 31.61 5.94
N GLN A 548 -7.06 31.70 6.02
CA GLN A 548 -7.97 30.60 5.80
C GLN A 548 -8.98 30.93 4.69
N PRO A 549 -9.39 29.95 3.87
CA PRO A 549 -10.47 30.15 2.91
C PRO A 549 -11.78 30.49 3.63
N ALA A 550 -12.62 31.31 3.00
CA ALA A 550 -13.88 31.76 3.58
C ALA A 550 -14.79 30.61 4.06
N ASN A 551 -14.87 29.53 3.28
CA ASN A 551 -15.69 28.35 3.63
C ASN A 551 -15.21 27.63 4.90
N LEU A 552 -13.92 27.72 5.22
CA LEU A 552 -13.36 27.17 6.45
C LEU A 552 -13.49 28.15 7.62
N TYR A 553 -13.12 29.43 7.39
CA TYR A 553 -13.15 30.43 8.45
C TYR A 553 -14.58 30.74 8.91
N LEU A 554 -15.53 30.89 7.97
CA LEU A 554 -16.93 31.25 8.25
C LEU A 554 -17.80 30.03 8.62
N SER A 555 -17.22 28.94 9.08
CA SER A 555 -17.92 27.71 9.53
C SER A 555 -17.53 27.31 10.95
N GLY A 556 -18.22 26.30 11.51
CA GLY A 556 -17.97 25.81 12.88
C GLY A 556 -18.62 26.68 13.95
N ASN A 557 -17.93 26.93 15.08
CA ASN A 557 -18.46 27.74 16.18
C ASN A 557 -18.33 29.25 15.89
N ILE A 558 -19.27 29.78 15.08
CA ILE A 558 -19.26 31.18 14.62
C ILE A 558 -19.33 32.17 15.80
N LEU A 559 -20.09 31.84 16.86
CA LEU A 559 -20.22 32.73 18.04
C LEU A 559 -18.87 32.92 18.75
N GLU A 560 -18.14 31.85 18.97
CA GLU A 560 -16.82 31.90 19.57
C GLU A 560 -15.83 32.68 18.70
N LYS A 561 -15.85 32.45 17.38
CA LYS A 561 -15.00 33.17 16.42
C LYS A 561 -15.30 34.67 16.40
N ILE A 562 -16.57 35.09 16.57
CA ILE A 562 -16.95 36.51 16.67
C ILE A 562 -16.33 37.15 17.93
N GLU A 563 -16.37 36.46 19.08
CA GLU A 563 -15.80 37.03 20.31
C GLU A 563 -14.26 37.14 20.20
N VAL A 564 -13.61 36.14 19.63
CA VAL A 564 -12.16 36.16 19.37
C VAL A 564 -11.80 37.29 18.39
N ALA A 565 -12.57 37.45 17.30
CA ALA A 565 -12.33 38.51 16.33
C ALA A 565 -12.54 39.92 16.92
N LYS A 566 -13.52 40.10 17.85
CA LYS A 566 -13.71 41.38 18.57
C LYS A 566 -12.51 41.74 19.44
N VAL A 567 -11.92 40.76 20.14
CA VAL A 567 -10.71 41.00 20.93
C VAL A 567 -9.55 41.38 20.03
N ALA A 568 -9.35 40.68 18.93
CA ALA A 568 -8.30 40.99 17.97
C ALA A 568 -8.48 42.35 17.28
N ALA A 569 -9.71 42.74 16.98
CA ALA A 569 -10.03 44.02 16.36
C ALA A 569 -9.71 45.25 17.23
N ALA A 570 -9.61 45.08 18.56
CA ALA A 570 -9.19 46.14 19.44
C ALA A 570 -7.71 46.54 19.24
N ASP A 571 -6.89 45.58 18.84
CA ASP A 571 -5.45 45.79 18.56
C ASP A 571 -5.17 46.01 17.05
N GLU A 572 -5.87 45.29 16.17
CA GLU A 572 -5.73 45.33 14.71
C GLU A 572 -7.11 45.55 14.04
N PRO A 573 -7.44 46.82 13.63
CA PRO A 573 -8.76 47.17 13.07
C PRO A 573 -9.17 46.35 11.83
N ALA A 574 -8.22 45.71 11.14
CA ALA A 574 -8.49 44.86 9.97
C ALA A 574 -9.44 43.69 10.30
N PHE A 575 -9.48 43.22 11.55
CA PHE A 575 -10.38 42.15 11.99
C PHE A 575 -11.86 42.56 12.11
N GLU A 576 -12.19 43.84 11.94
CA GLU A 576 -13.60 44.26 11.87
C GLU A 576 -14.34 43.64 10.66
N GLU A 577 -13.64 43.40 9.58
CA GLU A 577 -14.18 42.70 8.40
C GLU A 577 -14.54 41.25 8.74
N ASN A 578 -13.74 40.58 9.54
CA ASN A 578 -13.99 39.23 10.03
C ASN A 578 -15.29 39.17 10.84
N ILE A 579 -15.50 40.14 11.74
CA ILE A 579 -16.71 40.22 12.58
C ILE A 579 -17.94 40.37 11.71
N THR A 580 -17.87 41.24 10.70
CA THR A 580 -18.98 41.47 9.76
C THR A 580 -19.31 40.19 8.98
N ALA A 581 -18.32 39.55 8.39
CA ALA A 581 -18.48 38.33 7.61
C ALA A 581 -19.01 37.15 8.46
N LEU A 582 -18.51 36.99 9.70
CA LEU A 582 -19.00 35.96 10.62
C LEU A 582 -20.45 36.19 11.04
N ARG A 583 -20.87 37.45 11.23
CA ARG A 583 -22.27 37.78 11.53
C ARG A 583 -23.21 37.48 10.34
N ASP A 584 -22.75 37.77 9.13
CA ASP A 584 -23.53 37.51 7.91
C ASP A 584 -23.63 35.99 7.63
N ALA A 585 -22.61 35.20 8.02
CA ALA A 585 -22.59 33.76 7.91
C ALA A 585 -23.41 33.05 9.01
N MET A 586 -23.85 33.77 10.05
CA MET A 586 -24.59 33.18 11.17
C MET A 586 -25.95 32.64 10.72
N PRO A 587 -26.29 31.38 11.03
CA PRO A 587 -27.58 30.82 10.71
C PRO A 587 -28.69 31.62 11.40
N LYS A 588 -29.79 31.87 10.66
CA LYS A 588 -30.97 32.51 11.27
C LYS A 588 -31.52 31.61 12.37
N PRO A 589 -31.88 32.17 13.55
CA PRO A 589 -32.54 31.40 14.59
C PRO A 589 -33.83 30.77 14.06
N LEU A 590 -33.98 29.46 14.28
CA LEU A 590 -35.24 28.78 13.96
C LEU A 590 -36.34 29.30 14.88
N LEU A 591 -37.50 29.63 14.31
CA LEU A 591 -38.69 29.94 15.08
C LEU A 591 -39.25 28.65 15.73
N PRO A 592 -39.91 28.73 16.89
CA PRO A 592 -40.43 27.56 17.60
C PRO A 592 -41.30 26.62 16.75
N GLY A 593 -41.98 27.14 15.70
CA GLY A 593 -42.77 26.35 14.76
C GLY A 593 -42.00 25.65 13.65
N GLU A 594 -40.70 25.94 13.50
CA GLU A 594 -39.83 25.37 12.48
C GLU A 594 -39.01 24.17 13.03
N ILE A 595 -39.04 23.99 14.35
CA ILE A 595 -38.38 22.85 15.04
C ILE A 595 -39.32 21.65 14.95
N ARG A 596 -39.05 20.74 14.04
CA ARG A 596 -39.70 19.41 13.99
C ARG A 596 -38.93 18.45 14.89
N ALA A 597 -39.64 17.87 15.87
CA ALA A 597 -39.12 16.79 16.73
C ALA A 597 -38.95 15.48 15.96
#